data_3b4e1c1bda93ca3124b9aadd983bbf6d
#
_entry.id   3b4e1c1bda93ca3124b9aadd983bbf6d
#
_cell.length_a   1.000
_cell.length_b   1.000
_cell.length_c   1.000
_cell.angle_alpha   90.00
_cell.angle_beta   90.00
_cell.angle_gamma   90.00
#
_symmetry.space_group_name_H-M   'P 1'
#
loop_
_entity.id
_entity.type
_entity.pdbx_description
1 polymer ?
#
loop_
_entity_poly.entity_id
_entity_poly.type
_entity_poly.pdbx_seq_one_letter_code
_entity_poly.pdbx_strand_id
1 'polypeptide(L)'
;MKILKKVLALSVISLSLSTFSLSANADCGKARLADFDWSSANIHTAIVAFILEHGYGCEVEVTKGSTTPIMAAHYDGQLDIVTELWYDNIIANYDPVEAAGVIRNLGINTPDSQQAFYVDRTTADKYDLKSVLDMNNPEIAALFTDPEDPSKGRMTSCISGWTCYTVNYVKQRVYGLDNFYTNFDPGSGGALDAAIA
;
A
#
# COMPACT_ATOMS: atom_id res chain seq x y z
N MET A 1 -55.06 44.08 29.77
CA MET A 1 -53.65 44.29 30.13
C MET A 1 -52.91 43.03 30.60
N LYS A 2 -53.52 42.06 31.28
CA LYS A 2 -52.85 40.83 31.78
C LYS A 2 -52.53 39.79 30.72
N ILE A 3 -53.30 39.70 29.61
CA ILE A 3 -53.12 38.74 28.52
C ILE A 3 -51.95 39.16 27.58
N LEU A 4 -51.80 40.48 27.35
CA LEU A 4 -50.74 41.01 26.47
C LEU A 4 -49.35 40.81 27.06
N LYS A 5 -49.21 40.86 28.40
CA LYS A 5 -47.94 40.58 29.09
C LYS A 5 -47.52 39.12 29.07
N LYS A 6 -48.48 38.20 29.03
CA LYS A 6 -48.19 36.74 28.92
C LYS A 6 -47.75 36.32 27.51
N VAL A 7 -48.29 36.93 26.47
CA VAL A 7 -47.90 36.66 25.08
C VAL A 7 -46.49 37.22 24.80
N LEU A 8 -46.13 38.37 25.35
CA LEU A 8 -44.79 38.93 25.16
C LEU A 8 -43.70 38.12 25.89
N ALA A 9 -44.03 37.52 27.06
CA ALA A 9 -43.09 36.67 27.79
C ALA A 9 -42.83 35.32 27.09
N LEU A 10 -43.80 34.72 26.39
CA LEU A 10 -43.59 33.49 25.61
C LEU A 10 -42.80 33.72 24.31
N SER A 11 -42.92 34.90 23.69
CA SER A 11 -42.20 35.25 22.46
C SER A 11 -40.71 35.50 22.69
N VAL A 12 -40.31 35.91 23.88
CA VAL A 12 -38.88 36.12 24.22
C VAL A 12 -38.18 34.80 24.54
N ILE A 13 -38.91 33.81 25.07
CA ILE A 13 -38.32 32.49 25.38
C ILE A 13 -38.09 31.66 24.09
N SER A 14 -38.93 31.84 23.05
CA SER A 14 -38.72 31.14 21.77
C SER A 14 -37.59 31.69 20.90
N LEU A 15 -37.12 32.92 21.14
CA LEU A 15 -36.07 33.56 20.37
C LEU A 15 -34.65 33.24 20.91
N SER A 16 -34.56 32.75 22.15
CA SER A 16 -33.27 32.42 22.78
C SER A 16 -32.82 30.98 22.60
N LEU A 17 -33.62 30.12 21.94
CA LEU A 17 -33.25 28.72 21.67
C LEU A 17 -32.60 28.53 20.29
N SER A 18 -32.47 29.58 19.47
CA SER A 18 -32.03 29.43 18.07
C SER A 18 -30.52 29.68 17.83
N THR A 19 -29.71 29.86 18.86
CA THR A 19 -28.29 30.24 18.67
C THR A 19 -27.25 29.30 19.26
N PHE A 20 -27.65 28.10 19.66
CA PHE A 20 -26.66 27.08 19.93
C PHE A 20 -26.52 26.15 18.70
N SER A 21 -26.05 26.72 17.59
CA SER A 21 -25.27 25.92 16.63
C SER A 21 -23.98 25.58 17.37
N LEU A 22 -23.99 24.46 18.09
CA LEU A 22 -22.77 23.77 18.47
C LEU A 22 -22.14 23.34 17.14
N SER A 23 -21.24 24.18 16.62
CA SER A 23 -20.21 23.65 15.71
C SER A 23 -19.48 22.64 16.55
N ALA A 24 -19.85 21.38 16.42
CA ALA A 24 -19.03 20.27 16.81
C ALA A 24 -17.82 20.30 15.85
N ASN A 25 -16.87 21.19 16.12
CA ASN A 25 -15.51 21.00 15.66
C ASN A 25 -15.04 19.77 16.43
N ALA A 26 -15.32 18.59 15.91
CA ALA A 26 -14.59 17.40 16.29
C ALA A 26 -13.14 17.70 15.87
N ASP A 27 -12.32 18.08 16.84
CA ASP A 27 -10.88 18.15 16.64
C ASP A 27 -10.44 16.74 16.24
N CYS A 28 -10.04 16.57 14.99
CA CYS A 28 -9.61 15.27 14.48
C CYS A 28 -8.34 14.79 15.19
N GLY A 29 -7.59 15.69 15.83
CA GLY A 29 -6.31 15.38 16.45
C GLY A 29 -5.25 15.03 15.42
N LYS A 30 -4.30 14.17 15.80
CA LYS A 30 -3.16 13.76 15.00
C LYS A 30 -3.42 12.41 14.32
N ALA A 31 -3.18 12.33 13.02
CA ALA A 31 -3.22 11.11 12.22
C ALA A 31 -1.82 10.77 11.67
N ARG A 32 -1.30 9.59 12.02
CA ARG A 32 0.03 9.13 11.61
C ARG A 32 -0.11 8.10 10.49
N LEU A 33 0.30 8.48 9.29
CA LEU A 33 0.16 7.69 8.07
C LEU A 33 1.46 6.99 7.71
N ALA A 34 1.34 5.75 7.28
CA ALA A 34 2.41 5.02 6.61
C ALA A 34 2.50 5.44 5.14
N ASP A 35 3.71 5.68 4.64
CA ASP A 35 3.99 5.92 3.23
C ASP A 35 5.06 4.94 2.77
N PHE A 36 4.65 3.90 2.05
CA PHE A 36 5.59 2.94 1.52
C PHE A 36 6.41 3.53 0.36
N ASP A 37 7.57 2.94 0.12
CA ASP A 37 8.59 3.45 -0.80
C ASP A 37 8.37 3.01 -2.27
N TRP A 38 7.09 2.95 -2.70
CA TRP A 38 6.69 2.75 -4.11
C TRP A 38 5.57 3.71 -4.53
N SER A 39 5.48 3.96 -5.83
CA SER A 39 4.72 5.08 -6.42
C SER A 39 3.22 5.06 -6.11
N SER A 40 2.54 3.90 -6.18
CA SER A 40 1.10 3.82 -5.90
C SER A 40 0.76 4.13 -4.44
N ALA A 41 1.56 3.62 -3.50
CA ALA A 41 1.38 3.91 -2.09
C ALA A 41 1.56 5.40 -1.78
N ASN A 42 2.55 6.06 -2.40
CA ASN A 42 2.75 7.51 -2.23
C ASN A 42 1.53 8.30 -2.70
N ILE A 43 0.89 7.90 -3.81
CA ILE A 43 -0.33 8.54 -4.30
C ILE A 43 -1.49 8.32 -3.32
N HIS A 44 -1.72 7.09 -2.87
CA HIS A 44 -2.78 6.78 -1.91
C HIS A 44 -2.58 7.52 -0.59
N THR A 45 -1.36 7.54 -0.06
CA THR A 45 -1.02 8.27 1.17
C THR A 45 -1.25 9.76 1.01
N ALA A 46 -0.82 10.36 -0.12
CA ALA A 46 -1.02 11.78 -0.37
C ALA A 46 -2.52 12.14 -0.47
N ILE A 47 -3.35 11.31 -1.09
CA ILE A 47 -4.80 11.51 -1.18
C ILE A 47 -5.44 11.46 0.21
N VAL A 48 -5.11 10.42 1.01
CA VAL A 48 -5.68 10.26 2.35
C VAL A 48 -5.22 11.40 3.27
N ALA A 49 -3.94 11.79 3.22
CA ALA A 49 -3.40 12.93 3.96
C ALA A 49 -4.18 14.22 3.62
N PHE A 50 -4.35 14.51 2.33
CA PHE A 50 -5.09 15.68 1.87
C PHE A 50 -6.54 15.72 2.40
N ILE A 51 -7.25 14.57 2.35
CA ILE A 51 -8.62 14.47 2.84
C ILE A 51 -8.68 14.69 4.36
N LEU A 52 -7.76 14.10 5.11
CA LEU A 52 -7.71 14.25 6.56
C LEU A 52 -7.40 15.70 6.98
N GLU A 53 -6.41 16.33 6.34
CA GLU A 53 -6.04 17.73 6.63
C GLU A 53 -7.15 18.71 6.25
N HIS A 54 -7.65 18.65 5.01
CA HIS A 54 -8.56 19.66 4.49
C HIS A 54 -10.03 19.33 4.68
N GLY A 55 -10.39 18.04 4.77
CA GLY A 55 -11.76 17.61 4.98
C GLY A 55 -12.15 17.47 6.45
N TYR A 56 -11.21 17.05 7.28
CA TYR A 56 -11.47 16.74 8.70
C TYR A 56 -10.68 17.61 9.66
N GLY A 57 -9.72 18.42 9.19
CA GLY A 57 -8.92 19.30 10.04
C GLY A 57 -7.91 18.57 10.93
N CYS A 58 -7.48 17.37 10.52
CA CYS A 58 -6.47 16.60 11.25
C CYS A 58 -5.07 17.22 11.09
N GLU A 59 -4.23 17.06 12.11
CA GLU A 59 -2.78 17.19 11.96
C GLU A 59 -2.24 15.87 11.39
N VAL A 60 -1.68 15.89 10.17
CA VAL A 60 -1.17 14.68 9.52
C VAL A 60 0.35 14.59 9.64
N GLU A 61 0.83 13.43 10.05
CA GLU A 61 2.24 13.06 10.03
C GLU A 61 2.45 11.84 9.16
N VAL A 62 3.42 11.89 8.23
CA VAL A 62 3.71 10.80 7.28
C VAL A 62 5.07 10.21 7.56
N THR A 63 5.12 8.90 7.75
CA THR A 63 6.36 8.13 7.96
C THR A 63 6.63 7.25 6.75
N LYS A 64 7.79 7.46 6.11
CA LYS A 64 8.23 6.67 4.94
C LYS A 64 9.05 5.46 5.33
N GLY A 65 8.87 4.38 4.56
CA GLY A 65 9.69 3.19 4.73
C GLY A 65 9.24 1.99 3.92
N SER A 66 10.02 0.93 3.96
CA SER A 66 9.69 -0.35 3.34
C SER A 66 8.70 -1.15 4.22
N THR A 67 8.12 -2.21 3.67
CA THR A 67 7.00 -2.94 4.29
C THR A 67 7.30 -3.42 5.70
N THR A 68 8.45 -4.06 5.92
CA THR A 68 8.73 -4.71 7.21
C THR A 68 8.79 -3.73 8.38
N PRO A 69 9.59 -2.65 8.37
CA PRO A 69 9.63 -1.71 9.48
C PRO A 69 8.33 -0.92 9.65
N ILE A 70 7.67 -0.54 8.55
CA ILE A 70 6.40 0.19 8.61
C ILE A 70 5.31 -0.65 9.26
N MET A 71 5.17 -1.92 8.87
CA MET A 71 4.15 -2.80 9.48
C MET A 71 4.45 -3.10 10.95
N ALA A 72 5.73 -3.24 11.33
CA ALA A 72 6.08 -3.36 12.75
C ALA A 72 5.64 -2.12 13.55
N ALA A 73 5.93 -0.92 13.06
CA ALA A 73 5.52 0.34 13.69
C ALA A 73 3.98 0.48 13.76
N HIS A 74 3.26 0.01 12.73
CA HIS A 74 1.79 0.00 12.74
C HIS A 74 1.23 -0.98 13.79
N TYR A 75 1.77 -2.19 13.88
CA TYR A 75 1.36 -3.18 14.90
C TYR A 75 1.65 -2.72 16.33
N ASP A 76 2.71 -1.93 16.52
CA ASP A 76 3.08 -1.33 17.80
C ASP A 76 2.28 -0.05 18.12
N GLY A 77 1.32 0.35 17.28
CA GLY A 77 0.50 1.55 17.45
C GLY A 77 1.25 2.87 17.28
N GLN A 78 2.41 2.85 16.60
CA GLN A 78 3.16 4.07 16.26
C GLN A 78 2.61 4.75 15.00
N LEU A 79 1.88 4.02 14.16
CA LEU A 79 1.20 4.49 12.96
C LEU A 79 -0.28 4.12 13.02
N ASP A 80 -1.14 5.02 12.56
CA ASP A 80 -2.60 4.85 12.64
C ASP A 80 -3.18 4.27 11.35
N ILE A 81 -2.66 4.65 10.18
CA ILE A 81 -3.23 4.33 8.88
C ILE A 81 -2.16 3.82 7.93
N VAL A 82 -2.44 2.68 7.31
CA VAL A 82 -1.73 2.12 6.16
C VAL A 82 -2.66 2.17 4.96
N THR A 83 -2.28 2.90 3.90
CA THR A 83 -3.16 3.22 2.78
C THR A 83 -3.15 2.18 1.65
N GLU A 84 -2.08 1.39 1.56
CA GLU A 84 -1.94 0.31 0.58
C GLU A 84 -1.13 -0.83 1.21
N LEU A 85 -1.67 -2.05 1.18
CA LEU A 85 -0.98 -3.22 1.71
C LEU A 85 -1.17 -4.40 0.76
N TRP A 86 -0.07 -5.02 0.38
CA TRP A 86 -0.06 -6.28 -0.39
C TRP A 86 -0.21 -7.47 0.58
N TYR A 87 -1.45 -7.66 1.01
CA TYR A 87 -1.85 -8.57 2.09
C TYR A 87 -1.35 -10.00 1.91
N ASP A 88 -1.45 -10.58 0.71
CA ASP A 88 -1.08 -11.98 0.44
C ASP A 88 0.39 -12.29 0.81
N ASN A 89 1.27 -11.29 0.80
CA ASN A 89 2.68 -11.49 1.14
C ASN A 89 2.94 -11.54 2.63
N ILE A 90 1.98 -11.14 3.48
CA ILE A 90 2.17 -10.98 4.93
C ILE A 90 1.08 -11.63 5.77
N ILE A 91 0.22 -12.45 5.19
CA ILE A 91 -0.92 -13.12 5.86
C ILE A 91 -0.51 -13.68 7.22
N ALA A 92 0.59 -14.42 7.27
CA ALA A 92 1.06 -15.09 8.48
C ALA A 92 1.35 -14.14 9.66
N ASN A 93 1.73 -12.89 9.37
CA ASN A 93 2.01 -11.86 10.37
C ASN A 93 0.80 -10.96 10.61
N TYR A 94 -0.03 -10.74 9.59
CA TYR A 94 -1.16 -9.83 9.61
C TYR A 94 -2.36 -10.43 10.37
N ASP A 95 -2.80 -11.64 10.00
CA ASP A 95 -4.01 -12.26 10.54
C ASP A 95 -4.04 -12.38 12.07
N PRO A 96 -2.96 -12.78 12.75
CA PRO A 96 -2.96 -12.82 14.21
C PRO A 96 -3.15 -11.46 14.86
N VAL A 97 -2.63 -10.39 14.25
CA VAL A 97 -2.70 -9.02 14.77
C VAL A 97 -4.10 -8.44 14.55
N GLU A 98 -4.71 -8.70 13.40
CA GLU A 98 -6.10 -8.32 13.12
C GLU A 98 -7.07 -9.11 14.02
N ALA A 99 -6.88 -10.41 14.17
CA ALA A 99 -7.70 -11.26 15.05
C ALA A 99 -7.62 -10.84 16.53
N ALA A 100 -6.48 -10.30 16.97
CA ALA A 100 -6.32 -9.71 18.29
C ALA A 100 -6.97 -8.32 18.42
N GLY A 101 -7.50 -7.74 17.35
CA GLY A 101 -8.14 -6.42 17.34
C GLY A 101 -7.18 -5.23 17.45
N VAL A 102 -5.88 -5.45 17.22
CA VAL A 102 -4.86 -4.39 17.26
C VAL A 102 -4.96 -3.49 16.03
N ILE A 103 -5.23 -4.11 14.87
CA ILE A 103 -5.47 -3.42 13.60
C ILE A 103 -6.82 -3.80 13.03
N ARG A 104 -7.29 -3.05 12.05
CA ARG A 104 -8.55 -3.29 11.36
C ARG A 104 -8.41 -3.09 9.86
N ASN A 105 -8.82 -4.08 9.09
CA ASN A 105 -8.98 -3.96 7.65
C ASN A 105 -10.21 -3.11 7.31
N LEU A 106 -10.03 -2.06 6.52
CA LEU A 106 -11.10 -1.16 6.10
C LEU A 106 -11.66 -1.51 4.71
N GLY A 107 -11.02 -2.43 4.01
CA GLY A 107 -11.45 -2.89 2.69
C GLY A 107 -10.33 -2.88 1.65
N ILE A 108 -10.71 -3.26 0.43
CA ILE A 108 -9.79 -3.34 -0.71
C ILE A 108 -9.86 -2.02 -1.47
N ASN A 109 -8.72 -1.36 -1.66
CA ASN A 109 -8.61 -0.10 -2.39
C ASN A 109 -8.27 -0.30 -3.88
N THR A 110 -7.57 -1.39 -4.24
CA THR A 110 -7.18 -1.74 -5.61
C THR A 110 -7.63 -3.17 -5.92
N PRO A 111 -8.91 -3.37 -6.29
CA PRO A 111 -9.41 -4.70 -6.66
C PRO A 111 -8.69 -5.22 -7.91
N ASP A 112 -8.60 -6.53 -8.02
CA ASP A 112 -7.97 -7.24 -9.15
C ASP A 112 -6.46 -7.02 -9.33
N SER A 113 -5.77 -6.43 -8.34
CA SER A 113 -4.32 -6.36 -8.31
C SER A 113 -3.71 -7.75 -8.20
N GLN A 114 -2.72 -8.05 -9.06
CA GLN A 114 -2.08 -9.36 -9.10
C GLN A 114 -0.57 -9.23 -8.96
N GLN A 115 0.03 -10.16 -8.21
CA GLN A 115 1.48 -10.35 -8.17
C GLN A 115 1.88 -11.61 -8.94
N ALA A 116 2.73 -11.43 -9.94
CA ALA A 116 3.21 -12.51 -10.79
C ALA A 116 4.62 -12.20 -11.29
N PHE A 117 5.26 -13.18 -11.92
CA PHE A 117 6.37 -12.92 -12.82
C PHE A 117 5.80 -12.50 -14.18
N TYR A 118 6.37 -11.45 -14.74
CA TYR A 118 5.93 -10.87 -16.00
C TYR A 118 7.05 -10.98 -17.03
N VAL A 119 6.66 -11.20 -18.27
CA VAL A 119 7.49 -11.08 -19.47
C VAL A 119 6.70 -10.22 -20.46
N ASP A 120 7.40 -9.48 -21.33
CA ASP A 120 6.73 -8.69 -22.34
C ASP A 120 5.95 -9.57 -23.33
N ARG A 121 4.84 -9.04 -23.83
CA ARG A 121 3.92 -9.74 -24.72
C ARG A 121 4.61 -10.22 -26.02
N THR A 122 5.50 -9.42 -26.58
CA THR A 122 6.16 -9.73 -27.84
C THR A 122 7.05 -10.96 -27.69
N THR A 123 7.80 -11.03 -26.59
CA THR A 123 8.64 -12.19 -26.27
C THR A 123 7.78 -13.41 -25.96
N ALA A 124 6.73 -13.24 -25.14
CA ALA A 124 5.82 -14.36 -24.81
C ALA A 124 5.19 -14.98 -26.07
N ASP A 125 4.67 -14.15 -26.97
CA ASP A 125 4.02 -14.62 -28.21
C ASP A 125 5.03 -15.25 -29.18
N LYS A 126 6.22 -14.67 -29.30
CA LYS A 126 7.27 -15.17 -30.23
C LYS A 126 7.80 -16.53 -29.83
N TYR A 127 7.94 -16.81 -28.53
CA TYR A 127 8.53 -18.06 -28.01
C TYR A 127 7.47 -18.96 -27.36
N ASP A 128 6.17 -18.66 -27.53
CA ASP A 128 5.03 -19.42 -27.03
C ASP A 128 5.08 -19.65 -25.50
N LEU A 129 5.53 -18.65 -24.75
CA LEU A 129 5.64 -18.72 -23.29
C LEU A 129 4.25 -18.58 -22.65
N LYS A 130 3.82 -19.58 -21.89
CA LYS A 130 2.49 -19.65 -21.25
C LYS A 130 2.56 -19.85 -19.76
N SER A 131 3.70 -20.27 -19.25
CA SER A 131 3.89 -20.66 -17.87
C SER A 131 5.28 -20.24 -17.39
N VAL A 132 5.40 -20.00 -16.09
CA VAL A 132 6.71 -19.77 -15.47
C VAL A 132 7.69 -20.95 -15.70
N LEU A 133 7.18 -22.16 -15.90
CA LEU A 133 8.01 -23.35 -16.16
C LEU A 133 8.66 -23.32 -17.55
N ASP A 134 8.09 -22.60 -18.51
CA ASP A 134 8.69 -22.43 -19.85
C ASP A 134 9.98 -21.61 -19.78
N MET A 135 10.16 -20.85 -18.71
CA MET A 135 11.37 -20.09 -18.43
C MET A 135 12.55 -21.00 -18.00
N ASN A 136 12.32 -22.27 -17.62
CA ASN A 136 13.37 -23.26 -17.32
C ASN A 136 14.04 -23.82 -18.58
N ASN A 137 14.37 -22.92 -19.49
CA ASN A 137 15.03 -23.25 -20.76
C ASN A 137 16.23 -22.31 -20.94
N PRO A 138 17.46 -22.82 -21.12
CA PRO A 138 18.64 -21.98 -21.29
C PRO A 138 18.57 -21.07 -22.53
N GLU A 139 17.87 -21.48 -23.59
CA GLU A 139 17.69 -20.66 -24.80
C GLU A 139 16.77 -19.49 -24.51
N ILE A 140 15.76 -19.68 -23.66
CA ILE A 140 14.88 -18.59 -23.20
C ILE A 140 15.63 -17.69 -22.23
N ALA A 141 16.38 -18.24 -21.28
CA ALA A 141 17.18 -17.45 -20.35
C ALA A 141 18.19 -16.54 -21.07
N ALA A 142 18.78 -17.02 -22.15
CA ALA A 142 19.72 -16.24 -22.96
C ALA A 142 19.11 -15.01 -23.63
N LEU A 143 17.77 -14.91 -23.75
CA LEU A 143 17.08 -13.72 -24.25
C LEU A 143 17.15 -12.56 -23.26
N PHE A 144 17.33 -12.88 -21.98
CA PHE A 144 17.34 -11.96 -20.84
C PHE A 144 18.73 -11.84 -20.20
N THR A 145 19.78 -11.99 -20.99
CA THR A 145 21.18 -12.07 -20.51
C THR A 145 21.49 -11.06 -19.41
N ASP A 146 22.02 -11.54 -18.30
CA ASP A 146 22.49 -10.69 -17.22
C ASP A 146 23.84 -10.04 -17.58
N PRO A 147 23.95 -8.69 -17.61
CA PRO A 147 25.22 -8.02 -17.88
C PRO A 147 26.34 -8.33 -16.87
N GLU A 148 25.98 -8.73 -15.65
CA GLU A 148 26.95 -9.04 -14.58
C GLU A 148 27.33 -10.52 -14.55
N ASP A 149 26.43 -11.41 -15.05
CA ASP A 149 26.68 -12.83 -15.24
C ASP A 149 26.12 -13.29 -16.59
N PRO A 150 26.87 -13.15 -17.69
CA PRO A 150 26.41 -13.49 -19.02
C PRO A 150 26.09 -14.98 -19.25
N SER A 151 26.40 -15.84 -18.28
CA SER A 151 25.99 -17.26 -18.32
C SER A 151 24.54 -17.49 -17.92
N LYS A 152 23.86 -16.46 -17.40
CA LYS A 152 22.48 -16.49 -16.90
C LYS A 152 21.63 -15.39 -17.52
N GLY A 153 20.31 -15.58 -17.46
CA GLY A 153 19.34 -14.50 -17.63
C GLY A 153 19.24 -13.67 -16.36
N ARG A 154 18.82 -12.41 -16.48
CA ARG A 154 18.49 -11.53 -15.36
C ARG A 154 16.98 -11.55 -15.10
N MET A 155 16.58 -11.85 -13.88
CA MET A 155 15.22 -11.65 -13.38
C MET A 155 15.20 -10.45 -12.45
N THR A 156 14.61 -9.35 -12.89
CA THR A 156 14.40 -8.16 -12.05
C THR A 156 13.36 -8.49 -11.00
N SER A 157 13.71 -8.33 -9.73
CA SER A 157 12.89 -8.70 -8.59
C SER A 157 12.41 -7.46 -7.81
N CYS A 158 11.64 -7.72 -6.76
CA CYS A 158 11.33 -6.71 -5.76
C CYS A 158 12.60 -6.25 -5.03
N ILE A 159 12.51 -5.09 -4.43
CA ILE A 159 13.57 -4.45 -3.65
C ILE A 159 13.68 -5.12 -2.28
N SER A 160 14.90 -5.24 -1.78
CA SER A 160 15.17 -5.66 -0.40
C SER A 160 14.40 -4.76 0.61
N GLY A 161 13.69 -5.38 1.55
CA GLY A 161 12.78 -4.68 2.48
C GLY A 161 11.31 -4.73 2.08
N TRP A 162 10.98 -5.01 0.82
CA TRP A 162 9.63 -5.37 0.41
C TRP A 162 9.38 -6.85 0.66
N THR A 163 8.17 -7.21 1.09
CA THR A 163 7.84 -8.61 1.38
C THR A 163 7.90 -9.51 0.14
N CYS A 164 7.58 -8.98 -1.03
CA CYS A 164 7.69 -9.71 -2.29
C CYS A 164 9.13 -10.10 -2.66
N TYR A 165 10.17 -9.42 -2.12
CA TYR A 165 11.57 -9.82 -2.32
C TYR A 165 11.79 -11.27 -1.86
N THR A 166 11.40 -11.57 -0.62
CA THR A 166 11.53 -12.94 -0.07
C THR A 166 10.63 -13.92 -0.81
N VAL A 167 9.40 -13.53 -1.13
CA VAL A 167 8.45 -14.38 -1.88
C VAL A 167 9.00 -14.74 -3.25
N ASN A 168 9.53 -13.78 -4.00
CA ASN A 168 10.11 -14.01 -5.33
C ASN A 168 11.35 -14.88 -5.26
N TYR A 169 12.21 -14.66 -4.26
CA TYR A 169 13.40 -15.50 -4.06
C TYR A 169 13.03 -16.96 -3.82
N VAL A 170 12.03 -17.22 -2.99
CA VAL A 170 11.53 -18.58 -2.74
C VAL A 170 10.90 -19.18 -4.01
N LYS A 171 10.02 -18.42 -4.69
CA LYS A 171 9.39 -18.88 -5.94
C LYS A 171 10.41 -19.20 -7.03
N GLN A 172 11.44 -18.37 -7.20
CA GLN A 172 12.51 -18.61 -8.16
C GLN A 172 13.15 -19.98 -7.93
N ARG A 173 13.46 -20.31 -6.68
CA ARG A 173 14.05 -21.62 -6.32
C ARG A 173 13.08 -22.79 -6.48
N VAL A 174 11.83 -22.62 -6.02
CA VAL A 174 10.81 -23.67 -6.13
C VAL A 174 10.50 -24.02 -7.58
N TYR A 175 10.53 -23.04 -8.47
CA TYR A 175 10.35 -23.26 -9.91
C TYR A 175 11.65 -23.67 -10.63
N GLY A 176 12.79 -23.73 -9.95
CA GLY A 176 14.09 -24.07 -10.53
C GLY A 176 14.72 -23.00 -11.42
N LEU A 177 14.19 -21.78 -11.36
CA LEU A 177 14.66 -20.64 -12.16
C LEU A 177 16.05 -20.16 -11.75
N ASP A 178 16.47 -20.39 -10.52
CA ASP A 178 17.79 -20.02 -9.99
C ASP A 178 18.96 -20.76 -10.69
N ASN A 179 18.66 -21.84 -11.40
CA ASN A 179 19.64 -22.50 -12.28
C ASN A 179 19.96 -21.65 -13.51
N PHE A 180 19.00 -20.86 -14.00
CA PHE A 180 19.08 -20.16 -15.28
C PHE A 180 19.10 -18.64 -15.15
N TYR A 181 18.65 -18.10 -14.01
CA TYR A 181 18.51 -16.65 -13.82
C TYR A 181 19.18 -16.18 -12.53
N THR A 182 19.78 -15.00 -12.59
CA THR A 182 20.12 -14.21 -11.41
C THR A 182 18.87 -13.51 -10.87
N ASN A 183 18.83 -13.24 -9.58
CA ASN A 183 17.80 -12.42 -8.95
C ASN A 183 18.37 -11.01 -8.75
N PHE A 184 17.94 -10.05 -9.57
CA PHE A 184 18.45 -8.69 -9.56
C PHE A 184 17.57 -7.80 -8.69
N ASP A 185 18.16 -7.22 -7.64
CA ASP A 185 17.54 -6.17 -6.81
C ASP A 185 17.89 -4.79 -7.39
N PRO A 186 16.92 -4.02 -7.91
CA PRO A 186 17.20 -2.70 -8.47
C PRO A 186 17.49 -1.62 -7.41
N GLY A 187 17.33 -1.90 -6.13
CA GLY A 187 17.70 -1.04 -5.00
C GLY A 187 16.74 0.11 -4.70
N SER A 188 15.81 0.45 -5.58
CA SER A 188 14.76 1.45 -5.34
C SER A 188 13.55 1.26 -6.26
N GLY A 189 12.36 1.76 -5.83
CA GLY A 189 11.13 1.70 -6.64
C GLY A 189 11.31 2.37 -8.00
N GLY A 190 11.90 3.55 -8.06
CA GLY A 190 12.18 4.23 -9.32
C GLY A 190 13.17 3.50 -10.22
N ALA A 191 14.16 2.79 -9.66
CA ALA A 191 15.05 1.94 -10.44
C ALA A 191 14.35 0.68 -10.96
N LEU A 192 13.41 0.11 -10.17
CA LEU A 192 12.55 -0.98 -10.64
C LEU A 192 11.67 -0.52 -11.82
N ASP A 193 11.00 0.62 -11.69
CA ASP A 193 10.17 1.19 -12.76
C ASP A 193 10.99 1.40 -14.04
N ALA A 194 12.21 1.91 -13.91
CA ALA A 194 13.12 2.11 -15.04
C ALA A 194 13.65 0.79 -15.65
N ALA A 195 13.76 -0.27 -14.86
CA ALA A 195 14.25 -1.57 -15.34
C ALA A 195 13.19 -2.36 -16.12
N ILE A 196 11.91 -2.03 -15.97
CA ILE A 196 10.79 -2.71 -16.63
C ILE A 196 10.11 -1.87 -17.72
N ALA A 197 10.48 -0.58 -17.87
CA ALA A 197 9.96 0.33 -18.89
C ALA A 197 10.64 0.08 -20.24
#